data_030312bc408a685dbd4c6c185bd24501
#
_entry.id   030312bc408a685dbd4c6c185bd24501
#
_cell.length_a   1.000
_cell.length_b   1.000
_cell.length_c   1.000
_cell.angle_alpha   90.00
_cell.angle_beta   90.00
_cell.angle_gamma   90.00
#
_symmetry.space_group_name_H-M   'P 1'
#
loop_
_entity.id
_entity.type
_entity.pdbx_description
1 polymer ?
#
loop_
_entity_poly.entity_id
_entity_poly.type
_entity_poly.pdbx_seq_one_letter_code
_entity_poly.pdbx_strand_id
1 'polypeptide(L)'
;WLIGWINRYIIITVFDFLGRFIGNYGLIIFILTLLIKLVISPLTFKSYISSAKMRVLKPEIDKISAKYPKSEDAMKKQQETMALYSKTGVSMFGGCLPMLLQFPILFAMFRFFPASFELRQEGFLWAKDLSTYDSILDFGFTIPLFGDHLSLFALLMAVSTFFYSRMNIDQMNSGPQMAGMKYMTLY
;
A
#
# COMPACT_ATOMS: atom_id res chain seq x y z
N TRP A 1 -3.38 11.53 -17.57
CA TRP A 1 -2.17 11.61 -18.37
C TRP A 1 -1.08 10.67 -17.80
N LEU A 2 -0.62 10.87 -16.59
CA LEU A 2 0.44 10.08 -15.97
C LEU A 2 0.11 8.57 -15.92
N ILE A 3 -1.11 8.22 -15.48
CA ILE A 3 -1.59 6.84 -15.37
C ILE A 3 -1.63 6.16 -16.74
N GLY A 4 -2.12 6.88 -17.79
CA GLY A 4 -2.15 6.34 -19.15
C GLY A 4 -0.75 6.15 -19.73
N TRP A 5 0.19 7.03 -19.40
CA TRP A 5 1.58 6.91 -19.81
C TRP A 5 2.27 5.70 -19.16
N ILE A 6 2.11 5.54 -17.83
CA ILE A 6 2.65 4.37 -17.09
C ILE A 6 2.07 3.08 -17.67
N ASN A 7 0.77 3.05 -17.94
CA ASN A 7 0.10 1.88 -18.46
C ASN A 7 0.65 1.51 -19.86
N ARG A 8 0.69 2.48 -20.77
CA ARG A 8 1.09 2.27 -22.16
C ARG A 8 2.58 1.88 -22.32
N TYR A 9 3.47 2.62 -21.64
CA TYR A 9 4.92 2.47 -21.87
C TYR A 9 5.61 1.51 -20.90
N ILE A 10 5.04 1.26 -19.73
CA ILE A 10 5.63 0.37 -18.73
C ILE A 10 4.85 -0.94 -18.66
N ILE A 11 3.58 -0.89 -18.26
CA ILE A 11 2.83 -2.10 -17.93
C ILE A 11 2.58 -2.93 -19.17
N ILE A 12 2.00 -2.37 -20.22
CA ILE A 12 1.68 -3.09 -21.46
C ILE A 12 2.95 -3.59 -22.13
N THR A 13 3.97 -2.75 -22.26
CA THR A 13 5.23 -3.15 -22.93
C THR A 13 5.91 -4.32 -22.22
N VAL A 14 5.98 -4.29 -20.89
CA VAL A 14 6.59 -5.38 -20.10
C VAL A 14 5.70 -6.62 -20.15
N PHE A 15 4.40 -6.45 -20.10
CA PHE A 15 3.43 -7.54 -20.19
C PHE A 15 3.53 -8.27 -21.52
N ASP A 16 3.51 -7.55 -22.64
CA ASP A 16 3.64 -8.11 -23.99
C ASP A 16 5.02 -8.77 -24.21
N PHE A 17 6.08 -8.15 -23.68
CA PHE A 17 7.41 -8.73 -23.75
C PHE A 17 7.49 -10.08 -23.01
N LEU A 18 6.97 -10.14 -21.78
CA LEU A 18 6.94 -11.37 -21.00
C LEU A 18 6.02 -12.43 -21.63
N GLY A 19 4.90 -12.02 -22.24
CA GLY A 19 3.96 -12.91 -22.92
C GLY A 19 4.55 -13.66 -24.12
N ARG A 20 5.64 -13.15 -24.71
CA ARG A 20 6.35 -13.85 -25.77
C ARG A 20 7.14 -15.07 -25.28
N PHE A 21 7.54 -15.08 -24.02
CA PHE A 21 8.40 -16.13 -23.44
C PHE A 21 7.63 -17.03 -22.47
N ILE A 22 6.57 -16.53 -21.87
CA ILE A 22 5.84 -17.18 -20.78
C ILE A 22 4.38 -17.32 -21.20
N GLY A 23 3.90 -18.56 -21.35
CA GLY A 23 2.50 -18.84 -21.68
C GLY A 23 1.53 -18.77 -20.50
N ASN A 24 2.03 -18.54 -19.27
CA ASN A 24 1.18 -18.47 -18.07
C ASN A 24 1.03 -17.01 -17.61
N TYR A 25 -0.15 -16.44 -17.81
CA TYR A 25 -0.43 -15.04 -17.51
C TYR A 25 -0.35 -14.69 -16.00
N GLY A 26 -0.68 -15.63 -15.13
CA GLY A 26 -0.51 -15.43 -13.70
C GLY A 26 0.95 -15.27 -13.28
N LEU A 27 1.84 -16.03 -13.91
CA LEU A 27 3.30 -15.90 -13.73
C LEU A 27 3.80 -14.57 -14.28
N ILE A 28 3.28 -14.13 -15.41
CA ILE A 28 3.60 -12.81 -16.00
C ILE A 28 3.23 -11.69 -15.03
N ILE A 29 2.04 -11.73 -14.43
CA ILE A 29 1.58 -10.76 -13.42
C ILE A 29 2.50 -10.76 -12.20
N PHE A 30 2.90 -11.94 -11.73
CA PHE A 30 3.82 -12.08 -10.61
C PHE A 30 5.18 -11.45 -10.91
N ILE A 31 5.78 -11.76 -12.06
CA ILE A 31 7.06 -11.19 -12.50
C ILE A 31 6.95 -9.68 -12.70
N LEU A 32 5.89 -9.21 -13.35
CA LEU A 32 5.62 -7.78 -13.55
C LEU A 32 5.58 -7.05 -12.21
N THR A 33 4.87 -7.61 -11.24
CA THR A 33 4.77 -7.04 -9.89
C THR A 33 6.13 -7.00 -9.20
N LEU A 34 6.92 -8.06 -9.33
CA LEU A 34 8.27 -8.14 -8.78
C LEU A 34 9.18 -7.08 -9.40
N LEU A 35 9.16 -6.93 -10.73
CA LEU A 35 9.96 -5.92 -11.44
C LEU A 35 9.60 -4.50 -11.01
N ILE A 36 8.31 -4.18 -10.93
CA ILE A 36 7.84 -2.89 -10.43
C ILE A 36 8.35 -2.64 -9.01
N LYS A 37 8.27 -3.63 -8.11
CA LYS A 37 8.76 -3.54 -6.74
C LYS A 37 10.26 -3.35 -6.67
N LEU A 38 11.03 -4.01 -7.53
CA LEU A 38 12.48 -3.83 -7.61
C LEU A 38 12.86 -2.41 -8.04
N VAL A 39 12.19 -1.88 -9.06
CA VAL A 39 12.43 -0.51 -9.55
C VAL A 39 12.12 0.54 -8.48
N ILE A 40 11.07 0.33 -7.68
CA ILE A 40 10.65 1.26 -6.62
C ILE A 40 11.49 1.06 -5.34
N SER A 41 12.12 -0.11 -5.17
CA SER A 41 12.85 -0.51 -3.96
C SER A 41 13.84 0.56 -3.46
N PRO A 42 14.74 1.17 -4.27
CA PRO A 42 15.69 2.15 -3.77
C PRO A 42 15.01 3.40 -3.19
N LEU A 43 13.89 3.81 -3.76
CA LEU A 43 13.13 4.95 -3.25
C LEU A 43 12.37 4.60 -1.97
N THR A 44 11.78 3.40 -1.94
CA THR A 44 11.10 2.86 -0.77
C THR A 44 12.07 2.67 0.40
N PHE A 45 13.31 2.23 0.13
CA PHE A 45 14.35 2.05 1.14
C PHE A 45 14.72 3.38 1.83
N LYS A 46 14.88 4.47 1.06
CA LYS A 46 15.10 5.81 1.63
C LYS A 46 13.95 6.24 2.55
N SER A 47 12.73 5.93 2.17
CA SER A 47 11.56 6.21 2.99
C SER A 47 11.52 5.37 4.28
N TYR A 48 11.91 4.09 4.21
CA TYR A 48 12.04 3.24 5.41
C TYR A 48 13.07 3.78 6.39
N ILE A 49 14.22 4.26 5.92
CA ILE A 49 15.24 4.90 6.77
C ILE A 49 14.67 6.14 7.46
N SER A 50 13.93 6.98 6.72
CA SER A 50 13.28 8.16 7.30
C SER A 50 12.25 7.78 8.38
N SER A 51 11.46 6.74 8.13
CA SER A 51 10.49 6.21 9.08
C SER A 51 11.17 5.60 10.32
N ALA A 52 12.30 4.91 10.15
CA ALA A 52 13.07 4.37 11.27
C ALA A 52 13.65 5.49 12.15
N LYS A 53 14.15 6.58 11.55
CA LYS A 53 14.60 7.78 12.28
C LYS A 53 13.46 8.40 13.08
N MET A 54 12.25 8.48 12.52
CA MET A 54 11.08 8.96 13.25
C MET A 54 10.75 8.12 14.49
N ARG A 55 10.94 6.78 14.43
CA ARG A 55 10.74 5.91 15.60
C ARG A 55 11.69 6.24 16.74
N VAL A 56 12.95 6.52 16.43
CA VAL A 56 13.96 6.91 17.43
C VAL A 56 13.63 8.25 18.08
N LEU A 57 13.01 9.17 17.33
CA LEU A 57 12.58 10.47 17.86
C LEU A 57 11.28 10.43 18.67
N LYS A 58 10.55 9.30 18.65
CA LYS A 58 9.28 9.15 19.38
C LYS A 58 9.34 9.58 20.84
N PRO A 59 10.33 9.17 21.67
CA PRO A 59 10.40 9.60 23.08
C PRO A 59 10.56 11.11 23.23
N GLU A 60 11.21 11.81 22.29
CA GLU A 60 11.31 13.26 22.32
C GLU A 60 9.99 13.95 21.93
N ILE A 61 9.29 13.40 20.96
CA ILE A 61 7.95 13.86 20.56
C ILE A 61 6.96 13.66 21.70
N ASP A 62 7.05 12.55 22.43
CA ASP A 62 6.20 12.27 23.58
C ASP A 62 6.46 13.28 24.71
N LYS A 63 7.70 13.71 24.94
CA LYS A 63 8.05 14.80 25.89
C LYS A 63 7.44 16.14 25.44
N ILE A 64 7.52 16.49 24.15
CA ILE A 64 6.87 17.69 23.60
C ILE A 64 5.34 17.58 23.79
N SER A 65 4.78 16.40 23.55
CA SER A 65 3.34 16.16 23.74
C SER A 65 2.88 16.31 25.19
N ALA A 66 3.70 15.87 26.14
CA ALA A 66 3.44 16.03 27.58
C ALA A 66 3.57 17.49 28.04
N LYS A 67 4.45 18.28 27.39
CA LYS A 67 4.61 19.70 27.66
C LYS A 67 3.40 20.54 27.25
N TYR A 68 2.68 20.10 26.21
CA TYR A 68 1.52 20.78 25.65
C TYR A 68 0.27 19.88 25.64
N PRO A 69 -0.35 19.64 26.82
CA PRO A 69 -1.51 18.75 26.92
C PRO A 69 -2.82 19.38 26.42
N LYS A 70 -2.89 20.71 26.35
CA LYS A 70 -4.12 21.43 25.97
C LYS A 70 -4.26 21.54 24.47
N SER A 71 -5.50 21.46 23.98
CA SER A 71 -5.86 21.64 22.57
C SER A 71 -5.49 23.04 22.04
N GLU A 72 -5.50 24.06 22.90
CA GLU A 72 -5.14 25.44 22.55
C GLU A 72 -3.65 25.61 22.18
N ASP A 73 -2.78 24.76 22.73
CA ASP A 73 -1.34 24.76 22.43
C ASP A 73 -0.94 23.86 21.25
N ALA A 74 -1.91 23.32 20.49
CA ALA A 74 -1.65 22.42 19.37
C ALA A 74 -0.71 23.03 18.32
N MET A 75 -0.81 24.34 18.08
CA MET A 75 0.10 25.06 17.16
C MET A 75 1.54 25.11 17.67
N LYS A 76 1.74 25.35 18.96
CA LYS A 76 3.08 25.38 19.58
C LYS A 76 3.71 23.98 19.57
N LYS A 77 2.92 22.96 19.93
CA LYS A 77 3.31 21.56 19.84
C LYS A 77 3.75 21.19 18.42
N GLN A 78 2.99 21.61 17.41
CA GLN A 78 3.32 21.34 16.01
C GLN A 78 4.61 22.07 15.58
N GLN A 79 4.79 23.34 16.00
CA GLN A 79 6.00 24.11 15.74
C GLN A 79 7.25 23.47 16.37
N GLU A 80 7.20 23.09 17.66
CA GLU A 80 8.33 22.42 18.32
C GLU A 80 8.64 21.06 17.70
N THR A 81 7.62 20.30 17.32
CA THR A 81 7.80 19.01 16.62
C THR A 81 8.44 19.20 15.24
N MET A 82 8.00 20.24 14.50
CA MET A 82 8.58 20.57 13.18
C MET A 82 10.03 21.05 13.31
N ALA A 83 10.34 21.86 14.33
CA ALA A 83 11.69 22.29 14.64
C ALA A 83 12.60 21.10 15.00
N LEU A 84 12.09 20.11 15.73
CA LEU A 84 12.82 18.88 16.05
C LEU A 84 13.13 18.08 14.78
N TYR A 85 12.17 17.89 13.89
CA TYR A 85 12.39 17.21 12.60
C TYR A 85 13.40 17.93 11.73
N SER A 86 13.31 19.26 11.66
CA SER A 86 14.29 20.08 10.90
C SER A 86 15.71 19.95 11.44
N LYS A 87 15.88 19.97 12.78
CA LYS A 87 17.20 19.81 13.43
C LYS A 87 17.82 18.43 13.20
N THR A 88 17.00 17.39 13.15
CA THR A 88 17.45 15.99 12.99
C THR A 88 17.54 15.56 11.53
N GLY A 89 17.19 16.46 10.58
CA GLY A 89 17.20 16.15 9.14
C GLY A 89 16.22 15.05 8.75
N VAL A 90 15.14 14.85 9.52
CA VAL A 90 14.11 13.86 9.24
C VAL A 90 12.98 14.52 8.45
N SER A 91 12.68 13.97 7.28
CA SER A 91 11.54 14.44 6.49
C SER A 91 10.22 13.96 7.09
N MET A 92 9.31 14.89 7.37
CA MET A 92 7.96 14.58 7.84
C MET A 92 7.17 13.76 6.80
N PHE A 93 7.45 13.96 5.51
CA PHE A 93 6.82 13.22 4.42
C PHE A 93 7.49 11.88 4.12
N GLY A 94 8.60 11.55 4.78
CA GLY A 94 9.33 10.32 4.54
C GLY A 94 8.50 9.05 4.76
N GLY A 95 7.56 9.07 5.71
CA GLY A 95 6.68 7.93 5.98
C GLY A 95 5.56 7.72 4.98
N CYS A 96 5.02 8.78 4.36
CA CYS A 96 3.90 8.67 3.41
C CYS A 96 4.35 8.63 1.94
N LEU A 97 5.62 8.90 1.65
CA LEU A 97 6.16 8.95 0.29
C LEU A 97 5.97 7.63 -0.49
N PRO A 98 6.16 6.42 0.10
CA PRO A 98 5.88 5.17 -0.59
C PRO A 98 4.43 5.05 -1.04
N MET A 99 3.49 5.51 -0.21
CA MET A 99 2.08 5.47 -0.52
C MET A 99 1.75 6.38 -1.71
N LEU A 100 2.25 7.62 -1.71
CA LEU A 100 2.05 8.55 -2.81
C LEU A 100 2.62 8.04 -4.14
N LEU A 101 3.77 7.38 -4.09
CA LEU A 101 4.38 6.78 -5.28
C LEU A 101 3.61 5.55 -5.77
N GLN A 102 3.05 4.78 -4.84
CA GLN A 102 2.30 3.57 -5.14
C GLN A 102 0.94 3.86 -5.81
N PHE A 103 0.28 5.00 -5.49
CA PHE A 103 -1.05 5.32 -6.02
C PHE A 103 -1.12 5.34 -7.55
N PRO A 104 -0.25 6.05 -8.30
CA PRO A 104 -0.31 6.06 -9.75
C PRO A 104 -0.18 4.66 -10.36
N ILE A 105 0.67 3.81 -9.78
CA ILE A 105 0.91 2.44 -10.24
C ILE A 105 -0.31 1.57 -9.94
N LEU A 106 -0.86 1.68 -8.73
CA LEU A 106 -2.05 0.97 -8.32
C LEU A 106 -3.24 1.29 -9.25
N PHE A 107 -3.49 2.58 -9.53
CA PHE A 107 -4.53 2.99 -10.45
C PHE A 107 -4.28 2.53 -11.89
N ALA A 108 -3.03 2.51 -12.33
CA ALA A 108 -2.68 1.98 -13.65
C ALA A 108 -3.01 0.48 -13.74
N MET A 109 -2.68 -0.29 -12.72
CA MET A 109 -3.01 -1.73 -12.65
C MET A 109 -4.51 -1.99 -12.55
N PHE A 110 -5.23 -1.22 -11.73
CA PHE A 110 -6.70 -1.32 -11.65
C PHE A 110 -7.40 -1.06 -12.97
N ARG A 111 -6.83 -0.21 -13.83
CA ARG A 111 -7.35 0.01 -15.18
C ARG A 111 -6.91 -1.04 -16.18
N PHE A 112 -5.70 -1.57 -16.02
CA PHE A 112 -5.13 -2.54 -16.93
C PHE A 112 -5.82 -3.90 -16.84
N PHE A 113 -5.92 -4.48 -15.63
CA PHE A 113 -6.41 -5.84 -15.46
C PHE A 113 -7.84 -6.07 -15.97
N PRO A 114 -8.86 -5.24 -15.66
CA PRO A 114 -10.20 -5.44 -16.19
C PRO A 114 -10.30 -5.19 -17.70
N ALA A 115 -9.40 -4.36 -18.25
CA ALA A 115 -9.38 -4.05 -19.69
C ALA A 115 -8.60 -5.09 -20.50
N SER A 116 -7.79 -5.93 -19.86
CA SER A 116 -6.93 -6.92 -20.51
C SER A 116 -7.77 -8.11 -20.98
N PHE A 117 -7.92 -8.22 -22.27
CA PHE A 117 -8.67 -9.34 -22.88
C PHE A 117 -7.91 -10.68 -22.74
N GLU A 118 -6.60 -10.62 -22.68
CA GLU A 118 -5.70 -11.77 -22.61
C GLU A 118 -5.80 -12.55 -21.29
N LEU A 119 -6.33 -11.93 -20.24
CA LEU A 119 -6.52 -12.56 -18.92
C LEU A 119 -7.83 -13.36 -18.79
N ARG A 120 -8.72 -13.26 -19.79
CA ARG A 120 -9.98 -13.98 -19.80
C ARG A 120 -9.78 -15.46 -20.01
N GLN A 121 -10.42 -16.27 -19.17
CA GLN A 121 -10.35 -17.74 -19.20
C GLN A 121 -8.95 -18.31 -18.93
N GLU A 122 -8.01 -17.46 -18.48
CA GLU A 122 -6.69 -17.92 -18.07
C GLU A 122 -6.67 -18.23 -16.58
N GLY A 123 -6.25 -19.43 -16.24
CA GLY A 123 -6.19 -19.90 -14.85
C GLY A 123 -4.84 -19.65 -14.19
N PHE A 124 -4.85 -19.42 -12.88
CA PHE A 124 -3.63 -19.35 -12.09
C PHE A 124 -3.85 -19.93 -10.69
N LEU A 125 -3.05 -20.94 -10.33
CA LEU A 125 -3.17 -21.69 -9.06
C LEU A 125 -4.58 -22.28 -8.90
N TRP A 126 -5.37 -21.73 -7.98
CA TRP A 126 -6.76 -22.16 -7.72
C TRP A 126 -7.81 -21.33 -8.47
N ALA A 127 -7.42 -20.15 -8.99
CA ALA A 127 -8.32 -19.33 -9.77
C ALA A 127 -8.46 -19.90 -11.19
N LYS A 128 -9.70 -20.19 -11.59
CA LYS A 128 -10.00 -20.71 -12.93
C LYS A 128 -9.95 -19.63 -14.01
N ASP A 129 -10.18 -18.39 -13.63
CA ASP A 129 -10.19 -17.24 -14.53
C ASP A 129 -9.65 -16.01 -13.80
N LEU A 130 -8.58 -15.41 -14.31
CA LEU A 130 -7.95 -14.20 -13.77
C LEU A 130 -8.75 -12.92 -13.99
N SER A 131 -9.76 -12.97 -14.86
CA SER A 131 -10.64 -11.81 -15.12
C SER A 131 -11.86 -11.76 -14.22
N THR A 132 -12.14 -12.83 -13.46
CA THR A 132 -13.26 -12.94 -12.53
C THR A 132 -12.76 -13.15 -11.09
N TYR A 133 -13.68 -13.27 -10.15
CA TYR A 133 -13.34 -13.58 -8.77
C TYR A 133 -12.93 -15.05 -8.60
N ASP A 134 -12.03 -15.30 -7.67
CA ASP A 134 -11.71 -16.66 -7.23
C ASP A 134 -12.70 -17.09 -6.14
N SER A 135 -13.43 -18.17 -6.37
CA SER A 135 -14.31 -18.79 -5.36
C SER A 135 -13.70 -20.12 -4.94
N ILE A 136 -13.43 -20.27 -3.63
CA ILE A 136 -13.07 -21.57 -3.03
C ILE A 136 -14.26 -22.19 -2.34
N LEU A 137 -15.11 -21.35 -1.75
CA LEU A 137 -16.32 -21.75 -1.03
C LEU A 137 -17.47 -20.87 -1.48
N ASP A 138 -18.49 -21.52 -2.06
CA ASP A 138 -19.76 -20.90 -2.36
C ASP A 138 -20.74 -21.26 -1.23
N PHE A 139 -21.24 -20.25 -0.54
CA PHE A 139 -22.11 -20.44 0.62
C PHE A 139 -23.56 -20.83 0.25
N GLY A 140 -23.94 -20.65 -1.01
CA GLY A 140 -25.32 -20.89 -1.48
C GLY A 140 -26.35 -19.89 -0.95
N PHE A 141 -25.94 -18.90 -0.15
CA PHE A 141 -26.75 -17.79 0.33
C PHE A 141 -25.90 -16.51 0.39
N THR A 142 -26.53 -15.38 0.12
CA THR A 142 -25.85 -14.07 0.13
C THR A 142 -25.74 -13.53 1.55
N ILE A 143 -24.53 -13.34 2.03
CA ILE A 143 -24.27 -12.63 3.29
C ILE A 143 -24.26 -11.13 3.01
N PRO A 144 -25.06 -10.30 3.70
CA PRO A 144 -25.02 -8.85 3.53
C PRO A 144 -23.61 -8.33 3.74
N LEU A 145 -23.11 -7.51 2.80
CA LEU A 145 -21.73 -6.97 2.72
C LEU A 145 -20.63 -7.96 2.30
N PHE A 146 -20.82 -9.27 2.36
CA PHE A 146 -19.78 -10.26 2.08
C PHE A 146 -19.97 -11.00 0.73
N GLY A 147 -21.22 -11.08 0.26
CA GLY A 147 -21.57 -11.83 -0.95
C GLY A 147 -21.88 -13.30 -0.66
N ASP A 148 -21.86 -14.11 -1.71
CA ASP A 148 -22.21 -15.53 -1.71
C ASP A 148 -21.00 -16.47 -1.80
N HIS A 149 -19.79 -15.91 -1.93
CA HIS A 149 -18.56 -16.67 -2.13
C HIS A 149 -17.40 -16.14 -1.28
N LEU A 150 -16.44 -17.01 -1.00
CA LEU A 150 -15.18 -16.65 -0.34
C LEU A 150 -14.03 -16.69 -1.35
N SER A 151 -13.40 -15.54 -1.56
CA SER A 151 -12.19 -15.41 -2.35
C SER A 151 -10.95 -15.65 -1.48
N LEU A 152 -10.07 -16.58 -1.88
CA LEU A 152 -8.84 -16.83 -1.16
C LEU A 152 -7.83 -15.70 -1.36
N PHE A 153 -7.75 -15.11 -2.55
CA PHE A 153 -6.88 -13.96 -2.77
C PHE A 153 -7.27 -12.77 -1.89
N ALA A 154 -8.58 -12.51 -1.73
CA ALA A 154 -9.06 -11.47 -0.84
C ALA A 154 -8.72 -11.76 0.63
N LEU A 155 -8.85 -13.02 1.06
CA LEU A 155 -8.49 -13.44 2.41
C LEU A 155 -7.00 -13.31 2.68
N LEU A 156 -6.15 -13.76 1.76
CA LEU A 156 -4.69 -13.60 1.85
C LEU A 156 -4.28 -12.11 1.88
N MET A 157 -4.94 -11.28 1.08
CA MET A 157 -4.73 -9.84 1.10
C MET A 157 -5.12 -9.24 2.46
N ALA A 158 -6.26 -9.62 3.02
CA ALA A 158 -6.71 -9.16 4.33
C ALA A 158 -5.74 -9.56 5.44
N VAL A 159 -5.31 -10.83 5.47
CA VAL A 159 -4.34 -11.35 6.44
C VAL A 159 -3.00 -10.62 6.29
N SER A 160 -2.49 -10.48 5.08
CA SER A 160 -1.23 -9.76 4.80
C SER A 160 -1.32 -8.30 5.24
N THR A 161 -2.42 -7.62 4.94
CA THR A 161 -2.65 -6.23 5.33
C THR A 161 -2.77 -6.10 6.85
N PHE A 162 -3.39 -7.05 7.52
CA PHE A 162 -3.47 -7.08 8.98
C PHE A 162 -2.09 -7.18 9.63
N PHE A 163 -1.25 -8.12 9.18
CA PHE A 163 0.13 -8.24 9.69
C PHE A 163 0.96 -7.00 9.37
N TYR A 164 0.87 -6.48 8.15
CA TYR A 164 1.54 -5.25 7.76
C TYR A 164 1.11 -4.05 8.62
N SER A 165 -0.19 -3.91 8.87
CA SER A 165 -0.74 -2.86 9.72
C SER A 165 -0.26 -2.99 11.17
N ARG A 166 -0.25 -4.22 11.73
CA ARG A 166 0.29 -4.48 13.08
C ARG A 166 1.75 -4.06 13.22
N MET A 167 2.58 -4.37 12.21
CA MET A 167 4.01 -3.99 12.23
C MET A 167 4.20 -2.46 12.10
N ASN A 168 3.28 -1.76 11.46
CA ASN A 168 3.39 -0.32 11.20
C ASN A 168 2.57 0.56 12.15
N ILE A 169 1.74 0.00 13.03
CA ILE A 169 0.94 0.75 14.01
C ILE A 169 1.81 1.68 14.86
N ASP A 170 3.02 1.25 15.22
CA ASP A 170 3.96 2.07 15.97
C ASP A 170 4.48 3.28 15.18
N GLN A 171 4.47 3.22 13.86
CA GLN A 171 4.83 4.35 13.00
C GLN A 171 3.72 5.39 12.92
N MET A 172 2.47 4.96 12.88
CA MET A 172 1.31 5.85 12.79
C MET A 172 1.06 6.62 14.09
N ASN A 173 1.45 6.09 15.24
CA ASN A 173 1.29 6.74 16.53
C ASN A 173 2.27 7.91 16.78
N SER A 174 3.20 8.17 15.86
CA SER A 174 4.25 9.16 16.05
C SER A 174 3.89 10.59 15.58
N GLY A 175 2.68 10.83 15.07
CA GLY A 175 2.25 12.15 14.62
C GLY A 175 0.99 12.66 15.34
N PRO A 176 0.98 13.91 15.79
CA PRO A 176 -0.18 14.49 16.50
C PRO A 176 -1.44 14.58 15.62
N GLN A 177 -1.29 14.60 14.29
CA GLN A 177 -2.42 14.63 13.36
C GLN A 177 -3.03 13.26 13.06
N MET A 178 -2.35 12.16 13.42
CA MET A 178 -2.80 10.81 13.09
C MET A 178 -3.52 10.07 14.21
N ALA A 179 -3.69 10.68 15.37
CA ALA A 179 -4.47 10.08 16.47
C ALA A 179 -5.92 9.78 16.05
N GLY A 180 -6.51 10.62 15.18
CA GLY A 180 -7.85 10.38 14.63
C GLY A 180 -7.90 9.22 13.62
N MET A 181 -6.82 9.00 12.87
CA MET A 181 -6.74 7.89 11.88
C MET A 181 -6.59 6.52 12.55
N LYS A 182 -6.10 6.44 13.77
CA LYS A 182 -6.02 5.18 14.53
C LYS A 182 -7.40 4.53 14.71
N TYR A 183 -8.41 5.32 14.97
CA TYR A 183 -9.78 4.83 15.10
C TYR A 183 -10.37 4.41 13.77
N MET A 184 -9.99 5.08 12.68
CA MET A 184 -10.48 4.79 11.33
C MET A 184 -9.86 3.52 10.72
N THR A 185 -8.69 3.08 11.20
CA THR A 185 -8.01 1.87 10.71
C THR A 185 -8.37 0.62 11.52
N LEU A 186 -9.00 0.79 12.68
CA LEU A 186 -9.40 -0.28 13.59
C LEU A 186 -10.86 -0.72 13.38
N TYR A 187 -11.64 0.08 12.67
CA TYR A 187 -13.01 -0.18 12.21
C TYR A 187 -13.05 -0.39 10.69
#